data_0567bd298cae36db38ca6c8ab79b7b3d
#
_entry.id   0567bd298cae36db38ca6c8ab79b7b3d
#
_cell.length_a   1.000
_cell.length_b   1.000
_cell.length_c   1.000
_cell.angle_alpha   90.00
_cell.angle_beta   90.00
_cell.angle_gamma   90.00
#
_symmetry.space_group_name_H-M   'P 1'
#
loop_
_entity.id
_entity.type
_entity.pdbx_description
1 polymer ?
#
loop_
_entity_poly.entity_id
_entity_poly.type
_entity_poly.pdbx_seq_one_letter_code
_entity_poly.pdbx_strand_id
1 'polypeptide(L)'
;ASARTVIIGQLPKLFGFSVQADSLIAKAEAVLQGLAGGLVNPVALAIGAISLALIVVLRHRRPRWPGVLLAVVAATLVSALLSLDERAHITVLGPMPPGLPTLQLPWVSWADLRFLLPSAALIALLSFAETSVLSRALAMRGRYRVSQDQEMLALGMADVCSGLFQGFPISSSASRT
;
A
#
# COMPACT_ATOMS: atom_id res chain seq x y z
N ALA A 1 15.25 -11.66 -2.82
CA ALA A 1 14.95 -11.53 -1.38
C ALA A 1 13.64 -10.80 -1.13
N SER A 2 13.41 -9.67 -1.79
CA SER A 2 12.27 -8.76 -1.53
C SER A 2 10.87 -9.39 -1.67
N ALA A 3 10.61 -10.20 -2.70
CA ALA A 3 9.28 -10.79 -2.91
C ALA A 3 8.87 -11.75 -1.78
N ARG A 4 9.79 -12.57 -1.28
CA ARG A 4 9.53 -13.51 -0.16
C ARG A 4 9.20 -12.76 1.12
N THR A 5 9.91 -11.67 1.39
CA THR A 5 9.69 -10.80 2.56
C THR A 5 8.30 -10.18 2.53
N VAL A 6 7.87 -9.69 1.37
CA VAL A 6 6.54 -9.10 1.19
C VAL A 6 5.44 -10.15 1.37
N ILE A 7 5.60 -11.35 0.80
CA ILE A 7 4.62 -12.44 0.94
C ILE A 7 4.45 -12.82 2.41
N ILE A 8 5.56 -13.09 3.12
CA ILE A 8 5.52 -13.47 4.55
C ILE A 8 4.89 -12.37 5.40
N GLY A 9 5.16 -11.09 5.08
CA GLY A 9 4.58 -9.96 5.78
C GLY A 9 3.08 -9.74 5.53
N GLN A 10 2.52 -10.27 4.43
CA GLN A 10 1.09 -10.11 4.11
C GLN A 10 0.24 -11.34 4.49
N LEU A 11 0.87 -12.50 4.74
CA LEU A 11 0.15 -13.71 5.15
C LEU A 11 -0.76 -13.51 6.38
N PRO A 12 -0.33 -12.86 7.47
CA PRO A 12 -1.20 -12.66 8.64
C PRO A 12 -2.49 -11.93 8.29
N LYS A 13 -2.39 -10.90 7.43
CA LYS A 13 -3.55 -10.13 6.99
C LYS A 13 -4.55 -10.96 6.20
N LEU A 14 -4.08 -11.94 5.43
CA LEU A 14 -4.94 -12.89 4.72
C LEU A 14 -5.72 -13.77 5.70
N PHE A 15 -5.12 -14.11 6.83
CA PHE A 15 -5.76 -14.90 7.89
C PHE A 15 -6.60 -14.06 8.86
N GLY A 16 -6.65 -12.74 8.68
CA GLY A 16 -7.48 -11.83 9.46
C GLY A 16 -6.87 -11.38 10.79
N PHE A 17 -5.57 -11.58 11.00
CA PHE A 17 -4.86 -11.08 12.18
C PHE A 17 -3.63 -10.26 11.81
N SER A 18 -3.16 -9.43 12.73
CA SER A 18 -1.96 -8.61 12.54
C SER A 18 -0.82 -9.11 13.43
N VAL A 19 0.38 -9.16 12.87
CA VAL A 19 1.60 -9.52 13.59
C VAL A 19 2.56 -8.35 13.53
N GLN A 20 2.98 -7.87 14.69
CA GLN A 20 4.09 -6.92 14.82
C GLN A 20 5.34 -7.71 15.25
N ALA A 21 6.29 -7.83 14.36
CA ALA A 21 7.57 -8.45 14.66
C ALA A 21 8.68 -7.76 13.83
N ASP A 22 9.83 -7.58 14.45
CA ASP A 22 10.95 -6.83 13.85
C ASP A 22 11.78 -7.68 12.88
N SER A 23 11.66 -9.02 12.94
CA SER A 23 12.38 -9.93 12.06
C SER A 23 11.45 -10.84 11.26
N LEU A 24 11.94 -11.31 10.09
CA LEU A 24 11.19 -12.24 9.23
C LEU A 24 10.91 -13.58 9.91
N ILE A 25 11.87 -14.07 10.71
CA ILE A 25 11.74 -15.34 11.43
C ILE A 25 10.66 -15.20 12.49
N ALA A 26 10.71 -14.14 13.30
CA ALA A 26 9.70 -13.87 14.32
C ALA A 26 8.30 -13.66 13.71
N LYS A 27 8.20 -13.07 12.51
CA LYS A 27 6.93 -13.00 11.76
C LYS A 27 6.41 -14.35 11.34
N ALA A 28 7.28 -15.23 10.83
CA ALA A 28 6.91 -16.56 10.42
C ALA A 28 6.47 -17.43 11.63
N GLU A 29 7.19 -17.35 12.74
CA GLU A 29 6.83 -18.03 13.99
C GLU A 29 5.49 -17.54 14.55
N ALA A 30 5.27 -16.23 14.57
CA ALA A 30 4.02 -15.65 15.04
C ALA A 30 2.82 -16.01 14.12
N VAL A 31 3.05 -16.16 12.82
CA VAL A 31 2.03 -16.69 11.90
C VAL A 31 1.70 -18.13 12.22
N LEU A 32 2.71 -18.97 12.43
CA LEU A 32 2.50 -20.38 12.80
C LEU A 32 1.79 -20.52 14.15
N GLN A 33 2.18 -19.73 15.14
CA GLN A 33 1.51 -19.71 16.45
C GLN A 33 0.07 -19.20 16.34
N GLY A 34 -0.20 -18.19 15.54
CA GLY A 34 -1.55 -17.69 15.28
C GLY A 34 -2.44 -18.73 14.60
N LEU A 35 -1.87 -19.50 13.64
CA LEU A 35 -2.56 -20.61 13.00
C LEU A 35 -2.86 -21.75 13.99
N ALA A 36 -1.87 -22.13 14.80
CA ALA A 36 -2.02 -23.18 15.82
C ALA A 36 -2.96 -22.76 16.95
N GLY A 37 -2.98 -21.48 17.30
CA GLY A 37 -3.85 -20.91 18.34
C GLY A 37 -5.29 -20.63 17.88
N GLY A 38 -5.66 -20.95 16.63
CA GLY A 38 -7.03 -20.76 16.13
C GLY A 38 -7.43 -19.29 15.90
N LEU A 39 -6.46 -18.38 15.79
CA LEU A 39 -6.72 -16.96 15.55
C LEU A 39 -7.17 -16.65 14.10
N VAL A 40 -7.37 -17.67 13.30
CA VAL A 40 -7.79 -17.52 11.90
C VAL A 40 -9.25 -17.09 11.82
N ASN A 41 -9.50 -15.97 11.21
CA ASN A 41 -10.86 -15.58 10.87
C ASN A 41 -11.26 -16.23 9.54
N PRO A 42 -12.18 -17.21 9.55
CA PRO A 42 -12.55 -17.96 8.34
C PRO A 42 -13.21 -17.07 7.28
N VAL A 43 -13.89 -16.01 7.71
CA VAL A 43 -14.53 -15.05 6.78
C VAL A 43 -13.49 -14.19 6.09
N ALA A 44 -12.49 -13.69 6.82
CA ALA A 44 -11.36 -12.94 6.23
C ALA A 44 -10.59 -13.80 5.23
N LEU A 45 -10.32 -15.06 5.59
CA LEU A 45 -9.64 -16.02 4.72
C LEU A 45 -10.46 -16.30 3.45
N ALA A 46 -11.78 -16.49 3.58
CA ALA A 46 -12.67 -16.71 2.43
C ALA A 46 -12.67 -15.50 1.48
N ILE A 47 -12.80 -14.29 2.01
CA ILE A 47 -12.75 -13.06 1.19
C ILE A 47 -11.39 -12.94 0.50
N GLY A 48 -10.30 -13.17 1.22
CA GLY A 48 -8.95 -13.11 0.66
C GLY A 48 -8.74 -14.17 -0.45
N ALA A 49 -9.16 -15.40 -0.21
CA ALA A 49 -9.04 -16.49 -1.18
C ALA A 49 -9.90 -16.24 -2.44
N ILE A 50 -11.15 -15.79 -2.27
CA ILE A 50 -12.04 -15.45 -3.39
C ILE A 50 -11.48 -14.26 -4.17
N SER A 51 -10.98 -13.23 -3.51
CA SER A 51 -10.36 -12.08 -4.15
C SER A 51 -9.13 -12.48 -4.97
N LEU A 52 -8.27 -13.33 -4.40
CA LEU A 52 -7.10 -13.85 -5.10
C LEU A 52 -7.51 -14.70 -6.32
N ALA A 53 -8.47 -15.61 -6.15
CA ALA A 53 -9.00 -16.41 -7.25
C ALA A 53 -9.58 -15.53 -8.37
N LEU A 54 -10.34 -14.51 -8.02
CA LEU A 54 -10.90 -13.55 -8.97
C LEU A 54 -9.82 -12.83 -9.77
N ILE A 55 -8.76 -12.35 -9.09
CA ILE A 55 -7.61 -11.69 -9.74
C ILE A 55 -6.92 -12.65 -10.72
N VAL A 56 -6.64 -13.89 -10.29
CA VAL A 56 -5.96 -14.89 -11.12
C VAL A 56 -6.81 -15.27 -12.33
N VAL A 57 -8.10 -15.52 -12.14
CA VAL A 57 -9.03 -15.88 -13.21
C VAL A 57 -9.19 -14.73 -14.21
N LEU A 58 -9.37 -13.50 -13.74
CA LEU A 58 -9.48 -12.33 -14.62
C LEU A 58 -8.17 -12.11 -15.40
N ARG A 59 -7.02 -12.23 -14.73
CA ARG A 59 -5.71 -12.10 -15.39
C ARG A 59 -5.53 -13.14 -16.50
N HIS A 60 -6.03 -14.35 -16.31
CA HIS A 60 -5.90 -15.44 -17.29
C HIS A 60 -6.93 -15.36 -18.42
N ARG A 61 -8.20 -15.02 -18.09
CA ARG A 61 -9.31 -15.00 -19.05
C ARG A 61 -9.50 -13.64 -19.74
N ARG A 62 -9.23 -12.55 -19.05
CA ARG A 62 -9.48 -11.18 -19.50
C ARG A 62 -8.32 -10.23 -19.09
N PRO A 63 -7.13 -10.37 -19.70
CA PRO A 63 -5.93 -9.62 -19.27
C PRO A 63 -6.05 -8.09 -19.39
N ARG A 64 -7.05 -7.59 -20.13
CA ARG A 64 -7.33 -6.15 -20.25
C ARG A 64 -8.18 -5.60 -19.11
N TRP A 65 -8.79 -6.45 -18.29
CA TRP A 65 -9.65 -6.02 -17.20
C TRP A 65 -8.81 -5.74 -15.95
N PRO A 66 -9.11 -4.66 -15.19
CA PRO A 66 -8.40 -4.34 -13.97
C PRO A 66 -8.81 -5.28 -12.83
N GLY A 67 -8.28 -6.50 -12.83
CA GLY A 67 -8.68 -7.56 -11.92
C GLY A 67 -8.53 -7.20 -10.45
N VAL A 68 -7.46 -6.46 -10.10
CA VAL A 68 -7.24 -5.99 -8.72
C VAL A 68 -8.32 -5.00 -8.29
N LEU A 69 -8.66 -4.03 -9.14
CA LEU A 69 -9.72 -3.06 -8.85
C LEU A 69 -11.06 -3.75 -8.64
N LEU A 70 -11.41 -4.69 -9.53
CA LEU A 70 -12.65 -5.44 -9.41
C LEU A 70 -12.70 -6.29 -8.15
N ALA A 71 -11.58 -6.92 -7.76
CA ALA A 71 -11.52 -7.68 -6.52
C ALA A 71 -11.70 -6.80 -5.29
N VAL A 72 -11.08 -5.61 -5.26
CA VAL A 72 -11.23 -4.65 -4.16
C VAL A 72 -12.67 -4.16 -4.07
N VAL A 73 -13.26 -3.73 -5.19
CA VAL A 73 -14.67 -3.26 -5.23
C VAL A 73 -15.62 -4.37 -4.79
N ALA A 74 -15.44 -5.58 -5.30
CA ALA A 74 -16.30 -6.72 -4.92
C ALA A 74 -16.17 -7.05 -3.43
N ALA A 75 -14.94 -7.12 -2.90
CA ALA A 75 -14.71 -7.39 -1.48
C ALA A 75 -15.32 -6.30 -0.59
N THR A 76 -15.18 -5.03 -0.97
CA THR A 76 -15.77 -3.89 -0.25
C THR A 76 -17.29 -3.96 -0.25
N LEU A 77 -17.91 -4.23 -1.41
CA LEU A 77 -19.36 -4.35 -1.52
C LEU A 77 -19.89 -5.52 -0.69
N VAL A 78 -19.24 -6.68 -0.77
CA VAL A 78 -19.64 -7.85 0.03
C VAL A 78 -19.51 -7.56 1.52
N SER A 79 -18.40 -6.93 1.94
CA SER A 79 -18.19 -6.55 3.34
C SER A 79 -19.25 -5.57 3.84
N ALA A 80 -19.60 -4.57 3.05
CA ALA A 80 -20.61 -3.58 3.39
C ALA A 80 -22.02 -4.18 3.41
N LEU A 81 -22.41 -4.96 2.40
CA LEU A 81 -23.76 -5.55 2.29
C LEU A 81 -24.05 -6.59 3.39
N LEU A 82 -23.04 -7.32 3.82
CA LEU A 82 -23.17 -8.36 4.84
C LEU A 82 -22.83 -7.86 6.25
N SER A 83 -22.44 -6.58 6.42
CA SER A 83 -21.99 -5.98 7.68
C SER A 83 -20.96 -6.86 8.39
N LEU A 84 -19.90 -7.24 7.66
CA LEU A 84 -18.93 -8.23 8.12
C LEU A 84 -18.01 -7.69 9.23
N ASP A 85 -17.95 -6.39 9.41
CA ASP A 85 -17.32 -5.71 10.54
C ASP A 85 -17.99 -6.08 11.88
N GLU A 86 -19.31 -6.04 11.92
CA GLU A 86 -20.07 -6.38 13.11
C GLU A 86 -20.22 -7.90 13.31
N ARG A 87 -20.49 -8.64 12.23
CA ARG A 87 -20.79 -10.08 12.29
C ARG A 87 -19.58 -10.98 12.36
N ALA A 88 -18.50 -10.61 11.71
CA ALA A 88 -17.31 -11.43 11.58
C ALA A 88 -16.05 -10.79 12.18
N HIS A 89 -16.20 -9.65 12.89
CA HIS A 89 -15.09 -8.90 13.51
C HIS A 89 -13.93 -8.65 12.54
N ILE A 90 -14.26 -8.36 11.25
CA ILE A 90 -13.25 -8.00 10.26
C ILE A 90 -12.86 -6.54 10.49
N THR A 91 -11.57 -6.28 10.58
CA THR A 91 -11.06 -4.90 10.69
C THR A 91 -11.37 -4.13 9.42
N VAL A 92 -12.25 -3.15 9.51
CA VAL A 92 -12.56 -2.20 8.44
C VAL A 92 -11.96 -0.83 8.76
N LEU A 93 -11.78 0.01 7.74
CA LEU A 93 -11.22 1.36 7.90
C LEU A 93 -12.09 2.30 8.74
N GLY A 94 -13.34 1.91 9.02
CA GLY A 94 -14.30 2.75 9.73
C GLY A 94 -14.83 3.93 8.88
N PRO A 95 -15.61 4.83 9.48
CA PRO A 95 -16.16 5.98 8.78
C PRO A 95 -15.04 6.93 8.37
N MET A 96 -14.87 7.12 7.07
CA MET A 96 -13.95 8.12 6.54
C MET A 96 -14.60 9.49 6.54
N PRO A 97 -13.86 10.56 6.88
CA PRO A 97 -14.39 11.91 6.83
C PRO A 97 -14.85 12.22 5.39
N PRO A 98 -16.11 12.67 5.22
CA PRO A 98 -16.63 13.00 3.92
C PRO A 98 -16.02 14.29 3.38
N GLY A 99 -15.72 14.32 2.09
CA GLY A 99 -15.28 15.53 1.40
C GLY A 99 -13.87 15.42 0.83
N LEU A 100 -13.50 16.45 0.09
CA LEU A 100 -12.13 16.61 -0.40
C LEU A 100 -11.26 17.22 0.70
N PRO A 101 -9.98 16.83 0.78
CA PRO A 101 -9.06 17.44 1.73
C PRO A 101 -8.98 18.95 1.49
N THR A 102 -9.05 19.71 2.58
CA THR A 102 -9.00 21.17 2.52
C THR A 102 -7.57 21.64 2.30
N LEU A 103 -7.43 22.67 1.45
CA LEU A 103 -6.13 23.31 1.27
C LEU A 103 -5.73 24.00 2.58
N GLN A 104 -4.62 23.61 3.14
CA GLN A 104 -4.05 24.25 4.32
C GLN A 104 -2.58 24.57 4.10
N LEU A 105 -2.20 25.80 4.44
CA LEU A 105 -0.80 26.18 4.54
C LEU A 105 -0.30 25.75 5.92
N PRO A 106 0.65 24.82 6.01
CA PRO A 106 1.19 24.38 7.29
C PRO A 106 2.04 25.51 7.91
N TRP A 107 1.51 26.17 8.92
CA TRP A 107 2.29 27.09 9.74
C TRP A 107 3.17 26.29 10.70
N VAL A 108 4.45 26.20 10.38
CA VAL A 108 5.43 25.43 11.15
C VAL A 108 6.38 26.40 11.82
N SER A 109 6.69 26.19 13.11
CA SER A 109 7.68 27.00 13.81
C SER A 109 9.08 26.73 13.26
N TRP A 110 9.98 27.70 13.42
CA TRP A 110 11.38 27.52 12.99
C TRP A 110 12.09 26.36 13.70
N ALA A 111 11.70 26.07 14.93
CA ALA A 111 12.20 24.93 15.69
C ALA A 111 11.74 23.60 15.08
N ASP A 112 10.46 23.47 14.74
CA ASP A 112 9.90 22.27 14.11
C ASP A 112 10.51 22.06 12.73
N LEU A 113 10.69 23.12 11.95
CA LEU A 113 11.32 23.04 10.63
C LEU A 113 12.73 22.45 10.72
N ARG A 114 13.56 22.91 11.67
CA ARG A 114 14.91 22.37 11.89
C ARG A 114 14.89 20.90 12.30
N PHE A 115 13.91 20.49 13.09
CA PHE A 115 13.74 19.11 13.53
C PHE A 115 13.29 18.19 12.41
N LEU A 116 12.36 18.66 11.56
CA LEU A 116 11.80 17.89 10.46
C LEU A 116 12.70 17.82 9.21
N LEU A 117 13.58 18.80 9.02
CA LEU A 117 14.40 18.91 7.80
C LEU A 117 15.27 17.66 7.52
N PRO A 118 15.97 17.06 8.49
CA PRO A 118 16.76 15.84 8.24
C PRO A 118 15.89 14.67 7.79
N SER A 119 14.74 14.46 8.42
CA SER A 119 13.80 13.39 8.05
C SER A 119 13.20 13.63 6.67
N ALA A 120 12.83 14.86 6.35
CA ALA A 120 12.33 15.24 5.03
C ALA A 120 13.38 15.03 3.94
N ALA A 121 14.65 15.38 4.22
CA ALA A 121 15.75 15.14 3.28
C ALA A 121 15.98 13.65 3.03
N LEU A 122 15.92 12.81 4.05
CA LEU A 122 16.02 11.35 3.92
C LEU A 122 14.87 10.77 3.09
N ILE A 123 13.64 11.20 3.34
CA ILE A 123 12.47 10.77 2.56
C ILE A 123 12.62 11.21 1.10
N ALA A 124 13.04 12.44 0.84
CA ALA A 124 13.25 12.96 -0.51
C ALA A 124 14.32 12.16 -1.26
N LEU A 125 15.45 11.86 -0.62
CA LEU A 125 16.53 11.05 -1.19
C LEU A 125 16.06 9.63 -1.50
N LEU A 126 15.32 9.00 -0.59
CA LEU A 126 14.80 7.65 -0.78
C LEU A 126 13.79 7.62 -1.93
N SER A 127 12.83 8.55 -1.95
CA SER A 127 11.83 8.65 -3.02
C SER A 127 12.47 8.90 -4.39
N PHE A 128 13.51 9.75 -4.43
CA PHE A 128 14.29 9.97 -5.64
C PHE A 128 15.01 8.71 -6.11
N ALA A 129 15.68 7.99 -5.21
CA ALA A 129 16.40 6.77 -5.55
C ALA A 129 15.44 5.69 -6.08
N GLU A 130 14.31 5.47 -5.43
CA GLU A 130 13.29 4.49 -5.86
C GLU A 130 12.70 4.86 -7.23
N THR A 131 12.32 6.12 -7.43
CA THR A 131 11.75 6.61 -8.68
C THR A 131 12.77 6.50 -9.82
N SER A 132 14.02 6.89 -9.58
CA SER A 132 15.09 6.81 -10.58
C SER A 132 15.38 5.38 -11.04
N VAL A 133 15.36 4.42 -10.12
CA VAL A 133 15.57 3.00 -10.45
C VAL A 133 14.39 2.46 -11.26
N LEU A 134 13.17 2.78 -10.84
CA LEU A 134 11.97 2.28 -11.49
C LEU A 134 11.79 2.87 -12.89
N SER A 135 11.94 4.18 -13.05
CA SER A 135 11.79 4.85 -14.34
C SER A 135 12.82 4.37 -15.37
N ARG A 136 14.08 4.16 -14.95
CA ARG A 136 15.09 3.54 -15.82
C ARG A 136 14.74 2.11 -16.22
N ALA A 137 14.25 1.30 -15.27
CA ALA A 137 13.86 -0.08 -15.56
C ALA A 137 12.69 -0.15 -16.55
N LEU A 138 11.71 0.74 -16.41
CA LEU A 138 10.59 0.86 -17.35
C LEU A 138 11.01 1.42 -18.71
N ALA A 139 11.88 2.42 -18.72
CA ALA A 139 12.42 3.00 -19.94
C ALA A 139 13.17 1.96 -20.79
N MET A 140 13.98 1.11 -20.16
CA MET A 140 14.65 0.03 -20.85
C MET A 140 13.69 -0.99 -21.46
N ARG A 141 12.59 -1.32 -20.75
CA ARG A 141 11.55 -2.23 -21.26
C ARG A 141 10.74 -1.61 -22.39
N GLY A 142 10.40 -0.33 -22.24
CA GLY A 142 9.56 0.40 -23.20
C GLY A 142 10.32 1.03 -24.35
N ARG A 143 11.67 0.96 -24.37
CA ARG A 143 12.56 1.58 -25.36
C ARG A 143 12.33 3.09 -25.54
N TYR A 144 12.00 3.81 -24.46
CA TYR A 144 11.87 5.26 -24.46
C TYR A 144 12.93 5.91 -23.56
N ARG A 145 13.14 7.20 -23.74
CA ARG A 145 14.07 7.98 -22.91
C ARG A 145 13.33 8.66 -21.79
N VAL A 146 13.88 8.60 -20.58
CA VAL A 146 13.36 9.30 -19.40
C VAL A 146 14.35 10.40 -19.02
N SER A 147 13.83 11.60 -18.83
CA SER A 147 14.59 12.71 -18.24
C SER A 147 14.41 12.68 -16.73
N GLN A 148 15.48 12.39 -16.01
CA GLN A 148 15.44 12.34 -14.56
C GLN A 148 15.09 13.67 -13.90
N ASP A 149 15.54 14.78 -14.50
CA ASP A 149 15.25 16.11 -13.99
C ASP A 149 13.75 16.44 -14.07
N GLN A 150 13.09 16.03 -15.15
CA GLN A 150 11.65 16.20 -15.30
C GLN A 150 10.87 15.33 -14.30
N GLU A 151 11.31 14.09 -14.07
CA GLU A 151 10.69 13.22 -13.08
C GLU A 151 10.87 13.74 -11.65
N MET A 152 12.06 14.27 -11.33
CA MET A 152 12.28 14.91 -10.04
C MET A 152 11.40 16.13 -9.82
N LEU A 153 11.30 17.00 -10.83
CA LEU A 153 10.44 18.18 -10.76
C LEU A 153 8.97 17.77 -10.60
N ALA A 154 8.51 16.80 -11.37
CA ALA A 154 7.14 16.31 -11.29
C ALA A 154 6.83 15.68 -9.91
N LEU A 155 7.76 14.87 -9.37
CA LEU A 155 7.62 14.29 -8.04
C LEU A 155 7.61 15.35 -6.95
N GLY A 156 8.55 16.32 -7.02
CA GLY A 156 8.60 17.41 -6.05
C GLY A 156 7.34 18.29 -6.08
N MET A 157 6.82 18.61 -7.27
CA MET A 157 5.55 19.32 -7.40
C MET A 157 4.37 18.54 -6.84
N ALA A 158 4.33 17.22 -7.09
CA ALA A 158 3.29 16.34 -6.56
C ALA A 158 3.36 16.26 -5.03
N ASP A 159 4.56 16.20 -4.45
CA ASP A 159 4.75 16.18 -3.00
C ASP A 159 4.36 17.51 -2.35
N VAL A 160 4.69 18.64 -2.96
CA VAL A 160 4.23 19.96 -2.50
C VAL A 160 2.70 20.05 -2.54
N CYS A 161 2.09 19.64 -3.64
CA CYS A 161 0.63 19.61 -3.75
C CYS A 161 0.02 18.68 -2.71
N SER A 162 0.56 17.48 -2.53
CA SER A 162 0.10 16.55 -1.51
C SER A 162 0.19 17.14 -0.10
N GLY A 163 1.30 17.80 0.23
CA GLY A 163 1.49 18.47 1.52
C GLY A 163 0.50 19.61 1.77
N LEU A 164 0.17 20.40 0.75
CA LEU A 164 -0.84 21.46 0.84
C LEU A 164 -2.25 20.94 1.11
N PHE A 165 -2.55 19.74 0.66
CA PHE A 165 -3.80 19.03 0.91
C PHE A 165 -3.71 18.03 2.08
N GLN A 166 -2.73 18.18 2.97
CA GLN A 166 -2.51 17.35 4.16
C GLN A 166 -2.30 15.86 3.83
N GLY A 167 -1.81 15.57 2.64
CA GLY A 167 -1.49 14.21 2.19
C GLY A 167 -0.10 13.76 2.63
N PHE A 168 0.20 12.51 2.32
CA PHE A 168 1.51 11.92 2.54
C PHE A 168 2.44 12.14 1.35
N PRO A 169 3.77 12.07 1.56
CA PRO A 169 4.72 12.09 0.46
C PRO A 169 4.43 10.98 -0.56
N ILE A 170 4.52 11.35 -1.83
CA ILE A 170 4.26 10.44 -2.94
C ILE A 170 5.58 9.78 -3.36
N SER A 171 5.57 8.48 -3.55
CA SER A 171 6.72 7.72 -4.05
C SER A 171 6.27 6.65 -5.04
N SER A 172 7.17 6.24 -5.89
CA SER A 172 6.95 5.12 -6.80
C SER A 172 7.16 3.79 -6.07
N SER A 173 6.45 2.74 -6.51
CA SER A 173 6.59 1.42 -5.89
C SER A 173 6.85 0.35 -6.95
N ALA A 174 8.08 -0.15 -6.99
CA ALA A 174 8.48 -1.23 -7.90
C ALA A 174 7.70 -2.54 -7.70
N SER A 175 7.12 -2.76 -6.52
CA SER A 175 6.35 -3.97 -6.21
C SER A 175 4.89 -3.90 -6.69
N ARG A 176 4.40 -2.71 -7.04
CA ARG A 176 3.03 -2.48 -7.49
C ARG A 176 2.91 -2.14 -8.97
N THR A 177 4.04 -1.93 -9.62
CA THR A 177 4.17 -1.65 -11.06
C THR A 177 4.66 -2.89 -11.80
#